data_fe485c2dd73537130e7e01ae72873e20
#
_entry.id   fe485c2dd73537130e7e01ae72873e20
#
_cell.length_a   1.000
_cell.length_b   1.000
_cell.length_c   1.000
_cell.angle_alpha   90.00
_cell.angle_beta   90.00
_cell.angle_gamma   90.00
#
_symmetry.space_group_name_H-M   'P 1'
#
loop_
_entity.id
_entity.type
_entity.pdbx_description
1 polymer ?
#
loop_
_entity_poly.entity_id
_entity_poly.type
_entity_poly.pdbx_seq_one_letter_code
_entity_poly.pdbx_strand_id
1 'polypeptide(L)'
;WSIATDLDTFALTADARGLSLHKPMYLLPGTYSGRYPGNNSEVLFSVSLKFRVHKSVPLYFAYSQKSYFQALNGSQSKPFRENNFNPEAFFRLKPKRAEKWWYLATDIGIEHESNGQSLPDSRSWDRLYIAPYWQHGKTLVYWKWWWRIPEDQKRPPTDPKRDDNPDIQDYTGYTELKIQQQLFKHHQISSNFRFNPTTGRGSAGLIYTVPGPGDGFFWTFYAFNGYAESLLDYDRSVTRVGVGISVAR
;
A
#
# COMPACT_ATOMS: atom_id res chain seq x y z
N TRP A 1 24.84 0.56 -8.70
CA TRP A 1 23.45 0.64 -8.21
C TRP A 1 23.30 -0.45 -7.15
N SER A 2 23.61 -0.16 -5.88
CA SER A 2 23.23 -1.06 -4.80
C SER A 2 21.95 -0.50 -4.17
N ILE A 3 20.86 -1.22 -4.27
CA ILE A 3 19.74 -1.05 -3.35
C ILE A 3 20.30 -1.58 -2.03
N ALA A 4 20.85 -0.70 -1.20
CA ALA A 4 21.34 -1.09 0.11
C ALA A 4 20.11 -1.44 0.95
N THR A 5 19.83 -2.71 1.05
CA THR A 5 18.88 -3.28 1.99
C THR A 5 19.61 -3.44 3.32
N ASP A 6 19.74 -2.37 4.08
CA ASP A 6 19.97 -2.52 5.51
C ASP A 6 18.77 -3.27 6.07
N LEU A 7 19.00 -4.45 6.63
CA LEU A 7 17.96 -5.35 7.15
C LEU A 7 17.05 -4.70 8.20
N ASP A 8 17.46 -3.59 8.77
CA ASP A 8 16.75 -2.87 9.82
C ASP A 8 16.18 -1.52 9.36
N THR A 9 16.24 -1.19 8.07
CA THR A 9 15.68 0.06 7.54
C THR A 9 14.25 -0.18 7.03
N PHE A 10 13.31 0.63 7.49
CA PHE A 10 11.95 0.64 6.95
C PHE A 10 11.94 1.18 5.51
N ALA A 11 11.24 0.52 4.59
CA ALA A 11 11.12 0.95 3.19
C ALA A 11 10.65 2.41 3.06
N LEU A 12 9.72 2.84 3.91
CA LEU A 12 9.21 4.21 3.93
C LEU A 12 10.31 5.25 4.17
N THR A 13 11.25 4.98 5.09
CA THR A 13 12.32 5.91 5.47
C THR A 13 13.55 5.81 4.58
N ALA A 14 13.65 4.77 3.74
CA ALA A 14 14.73 4.63 2.78
C ALA A 14 14.83 5.91 1.91
N ASP A 15 15.99 6.52 1.85
CA ASP A 15 16.26 7.80 1.18
C ASP A 15 17.59 7.73 0.43
N ALA A 16 17.73 6.75 -0.46
CA ALA A 16 18.87 6.67 -1.34
C ALA A 16 18.82 7.76 -2.43
N ARG A 17 19.98 8.15 -2.94
CA ARG A 17 20.03 9.04 -4.12
C ARG A 17 19.46 8.31 -5.34
N GLY A 18 18.46 8.93 -5.98
CA GLY A 18 17.76 8.32 -7.11
C GLY A 18 16.64 7.41 -6.66
N LEU A 19 16.68 6.15 -7.08
CA LEU A 19 15.63 5.16 -6.81
C LEU A 19 15.82 4.54 -5.42
N SER A 20 14.74 4.44 -4.65
CA SER A 20 14.69 3.78 -3.35
C SER A 20 13.36 3.06 -3.11
N LEU A 21 13.32 2.23 -2.09
CA LEU A 21 12.10 1.55 -1.65
C LEU A 21 11.09 2.56 -1.08
N HIS A 22 9.79 2.28 -1.24
CA HIS A 22 8.73 3.15 -0.75
C HIS A 22 7.76 2.47 0.20
N LYS A 23 7.13 1.38 -0.22
CA LYS A 23 6.25 0.53 0.60
C LYS A 23 6.79 -0.91 0.59
N PRO A 24 6.31 -1.80 1.46
CA PRO A 24 6.73 -3.20 1.45
C PRO A 24 6.56 -3.86 0.08
N MET A 25 7.57 -4.60 -0.36
CA MET A 25 7.56 -5.35 -1.61
C MET A 25 7.59 -6.84 -1.30
N TYR A 26 6.59 -7.55 -1.78
CA TYR A 26 6.43 -8.97 -1.50
C TYR A 26 5.83 -9.74 -2.69
N LEU A 27 6.11 -11.03 -2.70
CA LEU A 27 5.47 -12.02 -3.55
C LEU A 27 4.91 -13.13 -2.65
N LEU A 28 3.60 -13.32 -2.66
CA LEU A 28 2.87 -14.33 -1.89
C LEU A 28 2.25 -15.33 -2.86
N PRO A 29 2.94 -16.42 -3.23
CA PRO A 29 2.43 -17.43 -4.15
C PRO A 29 1.30 -18.26 -3.54
N GLY A 30 1.21 -18.32 -2.21
CA GLY A 30 0.16 -19.01 -1.48
C GLY A 30 -0.68 -18.02 -0.67
N THR A 31 -1.83 -17.59 -1.22
CA THR A 31 -2.84 -16.86 -0.43
C THR A 31 -4.14 -17.64 -0.41
N TYR A 32 -4.95 -17.40 0.61
CA TYR A 32 -6.28 -17.96 0.73
C TYR A 32 -7.27 -16.88 1.16
N SER A 33 -8.42 -16.85 0.48
CA SER A 33 -9.58 -16.03 0.87
C SER A 33 -10.87 -16.80 0.56
N GLY A 34 -11.74 -16.96 1.54
CA GLY A 34 -13.05 -17.61 1.36
C GLY A 34 -14.05 -16.84 0.50
N ARG A 35 -13.68 -15.61 0.06
CA ARG A 35 -14.58 -14.70 -0.65
C ARG A 35 -14.78 -15.03 -2.12
N TYR A 36 -13.84 -15.70 -2.75
CA TYR A 36 -13.82 -15.95 -4.19
C TYR A 36 -14.03 -17.44 -4.49
N PRO A 37 -15.29 -17.94 -4.53
CA PRO A 37 -15.59 -19.36 -4.78
C PRO A 37 -14.96 -19.85 -6.07
N GLY A 38 -14.25 -20.98 -6.02
CA GLY A 38 -13.50 -21.53 -7.14
C GLY A 38 -12.11 -20.93 -7.36
N ASN A 39 -11.81 -19.77 -6.77
CA ASN A 39 -10.52 -19.07 -6.86
C ASN A 39 -10.08 -18.52 -5.51
N ASN A 40 -10.23 -19.31 -4.46
CA ASN A 40 -9.88 -18.90 -3.10
C ASN A 40 -8.38 -18.66 -2.91
N SER A 41 -7.55 -19.16 -3.82
CA SER A 41 -6.10 -18.99 -3.81
C SER A 41 -5.65 -18.14 -5.00
N GLU A 42 -4.93 -17.06 -4.72
CA GLU A 42 -4.34 -16.16 -5.71
C GLU A 42 -2.86 -15.94 -5.37
N VAL A 43 -2.05 -15.69 -6.38
CA VAL A 43 -0.72 -15.11 -6.18
C VAL A 43 -0.90 -13.62 -5.99
N LEU A 44 -0.47 -13.10 -4.85
CA LEU A 44 -0.51 -11.68 -4.54
C LEU A 44 0.90 -11.13 -4.53
N PHE A 45 1.15 -10.04 -5.27
CA PHE A 45 2.42 -9.35 -5.19
C PHE A 45 2.27 -7.84 -5.11
N SER A 46 3.26 -7.21 -4.50
CA SER A 46 3.38 -5.77 -4.37
C SER A 46 4.76 -5.31 -4.79
N VAL A 47 4.81 -4.27 -5.62
CA VAL A 47 6.03 -3.56 -6.02
C VAL A 47 5.86 -2.10 -5.67
N SER A 48 6.86 -1.48 -5.04
CA SER A 48 6.77 -0.08 -4.63
C SER A 48 8.13 0.58 -4.54
N LEU A 49 8.31 1.63 -5.34
CA LEU A 49 9.54 2.39 -5.45
C LEU A 49 9.25 3.88 -5.41
N LYS A 50 10.22 4.66 -4.97
CA LYS A 50 10.20 6.13 -5.06
C LYS A 50 11.50 6.64 -5.64
N PHE A 51 11.42 7.78 -6.31
CA PHE A 51 12.53 8.49 -6.90
C PHE A 51 12.58 9.91 -6.37
N ARG A 52 13.72 10.31 -5.81
CA ARG A 52 13.97 11.70 -5.42
C ARG A 52 14.47 12.49 -6.62
N VAL A 53 13.78 13.57 -6.98
CA VAL A 53 14.04 14.36 -8.20
C VAL A 53 15.42 15.01 -8.18
N HIS A 54 15.79 15.61 -7.04
CA HIS A 54 17.08 16.30 -6.89
C HIS A 54 17.53 16.31 -5.43
N LYS A 55 18.86 16.26 -5.21
CA LYS A 55 19.43 16.23 -3.84
C LYS A 55 19.05 17.43 -2.96
N SER A 56 18.82 18.59 -3.56
CA SER A 56 18.46 19.84 -2.84
C SER A 56 16.95 20.09 -2.78
N VAL A 57 16.14 19.30 -3.51
CA VAL A 57 14.69 19.45 -3.54
C VAL A 57 14.06 18.21 -2.88
N PRO A 58 13.25 18.37 -1.83
CA PRO A 58 12.62 17.25 -1.14
C PRO A 58 11.37 16.75 -1.89
N LEU A 59 11.37 16.74 -3.22
CA LEU A 59 10.31 16.26 -4.09
C LEU A 59 10.61 14.83 -4.51
N TYR A 60 9.61 13.98 -4.36
CA TYR A 60 9.63 12.57 -4.71
C TYR A 60 8.49 12.24 -5.66
N PHE A 61 8.77 11.37 -6.63
CA PHE A 61 7.76 10.60 -7.34
C PHE A 61 7.82 9.17 -6.85
N ALA A 62 6.68 8.56 -6.61
CA ALA A 62 6.61 7.17 -6.24
C ALA A 62 5.55 6.44 -7.06
N TYR A 63 5.75 5.13 -7.17
CA TYR A 63 4.83 4.23 -7.83
C TYR A 63 4.68 2.98 -6.99
N SER A 64 3.46 2.59 -6.74
CA SER A 64 3.12 1.33 -6.10
C SER A 64 2.13 0.56 -6.95
N GLN A 65 2.30 -0.76 -6.99
CA GLN A 65 1.38 -1.66 -7.66
C GLN A 65 1.10 -2.85 -6.75
N LYS A 66 -0.17 -3.25 -6.66
CA LYS A 66 -0.62 -4.47 -5.99
C LYS A 66 -1.44 -5.28 -6.97
N SER A 67 -1.08 -6.55 -7.17
CA SER A 67 -1.68 -7.39 -8.21
C SER A 67 -2.13 -8.72 -7.64
N TYR A 68 -3.30 -9.17 -8.10
CA TYR A 68 -3.96 -10.41 -7.73
C TYR A 68 -4.04 -11.31 -8.97
N PHE A 69 -3.23 -12.35 -9.00
CA PHE A 69 -3.09 -13.26 -10.13
C PHE A 69 -3.70 -14.62 -9.81
N GLN A 70 -4.69 -15.03 -10.58
CA GLN A 70 -5.39 -16.31 -10.42
C GLN A 70 -4.63 -17.45 -11.10
N ALA A 71 -3.45 -17.77 -10.61
CA ALA A 71 -2.54 -18.75 -11.22
C ALA A 71 -3.15 -20.16 -11.38
N LEU A 72 -4.11 -20.53 -10.53
CA LEU A 72 -4.78 -21.83 -10.51
C LEU A 72 -6.08 -21.84 -11.33
N ASN A 73 -6.54 -20.70 -11.85
CA ASN A 73 -7.76 -20.62 -12.66
C ASN A 73 -7.53 -20.98 -14.13
N GLY A 74 -7.36 -22.28 -14.38
CA GLY A 74 -7.11 -22.79 -15.75
C GLY A 74 -8.30 -22.63 -16.70
N SER A 75 -9.53 -22.58 -16.19
CA SER A 75 -10.75 -22.41 -16.99
C SER A 75 -10.88 -21.03 -17.63
N GLN A 76 -10.22 -20.03 -17.06
CA GLN A 76 -10.21 -18.65 -17.55
C GLN A 76 -8.83 -18.18 -18.01
N SER A 77 -7.95 -19.09 -18.44
CA SER A 77 -6.60 -18.76 -18.93
C SER A 77 -5.74 -18.02 -17.89
N LYS A 78 -5.94 -18.29 -16.60
CA LYS A 78 -5.14 -17.74 -15.48
C LYS A 78 -5.05 -16.20 -15.52
N PRO A 79 -6.15 -15.47 -15.38
CA PRO A 79 -6.15 -14.01 -15.50
C PRO A 79 -5.57 -13.31 -14.27
N PHE A 80 -5.15 -12.05 -14.44
CA PHE A 80 -5.14 -11.11 -13.34
C PHE A 80 -6.59 -10.73 -13.01
N ARG A 81 -7.03 -11.01 -11.78
CA ARG A 81 -8.34 -10.57 -11.32
C ARG A 81 -8.36 -9.06 -11.12
N GLU A 82 -7.26 -8.52 -10.58
CA GLU A 82 -7.17 -7.12 -10.25
C GLU A 82 -5.71 -6.65 -10.26
N ASN A 83 -5.49 -5.43 -10.71
CA ASN A 83 -4.25 -4.68 -10.55
C ASN A 83 -4.61 -3.31 -9.99
N ASN A 84 -3.99 -2.90 -8.90
CA ASN A 84 -4.14 -1.56 -8.38
C ASN A 84 -2.83 -0.78 -8.58
N PHE A 85 -2.91 0.30 -9.35
CA PHE A 85 -1.80 1.18 -9.71
C PHE A 85 -1.92 2.44 -8.86
N ASN A 86 -0.86 2.85 -8.18
CA ASN A 86 -0.88 4.03 -7.32
C ASN A 86 0.39 4.87 -7.54
N PRO A 87 0.42 5.71 -8.59
CA PRO A 87 1.41 6.77 -8.73
C PRO A 87 1.14 7.89 -7.73
N GLU A 88 2.20 8.46 -7.17
CA GLU A 88 2.12 9.57 -6.24
C GLU A 88 3.30 10.54 -6.42
N ALA A 89 3.07 11.81 -6.09
CA ALA A 89 4.09 12.84 -6.03
C ALA A 89 3.98 13.57 -4.68
N PHE A 90 5.09 13.75 -3.97
CA PHE A 90 5.05 14.36 -2.64
C PHE A 90 6.31 15.13 -2.29
N PHE A 91 6.14 16.12 -1.45
CA PHE A 91 7.22 16.81 -0.76
C PHE A 91 7.42 16.21 0.63
N ARG A 92 8.66 15.90 0.99
CA ARG A 92 9.05 15.39 2.30
C ARG A 92 9.67 16.49 3.14
N LEU A 93 8.91 17.01 4.09
CA LEU A 93 9.34 18.07 4.99
C LEU A 93 9.99 17.48 6.23
N LYS A 94 11.31 17.67 6.36
CA LYS A 94 12.08 17.21 7.54
C LYS A 94 12.27 18.39 8.51
N PRO A 95 12.24 18.19 9.84
CA PRO A 95 12.52 19.24 10.81
C PRO A 95 13.98 19.72 10.69
N LYS A 96 14.22 21.01 10.89
CA LYS A 96 15.57 21.59 10.84
C LYS A 96 16.50 21.11 11.98
N ARG A 97 15.93 20.67 13.10
CA ARG A 97 16.65 20.12 14.26
C ARG A 97 15.94 18.86 14.72
N ALA A 98 16.55 17.72 14.38
CA ALA A 98 16.03 16.41 14.75
C ALA A 98 16.44 15.96 16.18
N GLU A 99 17.16 16.78 16.95
CA GLU A 99 17.95 16.34 18.10
C GLU A 99 17.15 15.91 19.34
N LYS A 100 15.83 16.15 19.41
CA LYS A 100 15.07 15.85 20.63
C LYS A 100 13.71 15.20 20.41
N TRP A 101 13.27 15.01 19.17
CA TRP A 101 11.90 14.55 18.90
C TRP A 101 11.94 13.33 17.99
N TRP A 102 11.20 12.31 18.34
CA TRP A 102 10.92 11.11 17.56
C TRP A 102 10.18 11.40 16.23
N TYR A 103 9.81 12.65 15.95
CA TYR A 103 9.24 13.09 14.68
C TYR A 103 10.31 13.10 13.58
N LEU A 104 10.09 12.35 12.50
CA LEU A 104 11.01 12.24 11.38
C LEU A 104 10.72 13.21 10.26
N ALA A 105 9.49 13.25 9.78
CA ALA A 105 9.08 14.11 8.66
C ALA A 105 7.56 14.13 8.48
N THR A 106 7.12 14.98 7.55
CA THR A 106 5.76 14.96 7.00
C THR A 106 5.84 14.91 5.49
N ASP A 107 5.15 13.96 4.89
CA ASP A 107 4.93 13.91 3.44
C ASP A 107 3.63 14.64 3.11
N ILE A 108 3.66 15.54 2.12
CA ILE A 108 2.49 16.26 1.60
C ILE A 108 2.47 16.03 0.11
N GLY A 109 1.39 15.49 -0.42
CA GLY A 109 1.37 15.10 -1.81
C GLY A 109 -0.01 14.87 -2.40
N ILE A 110 0.05 14.44 -3.64
CA ILE A 110 -1.09 13.96 -4.42
C ILE A 110 -0.83 12.51 -4.81
N GLU A 111 -1.86 11.69 -4.80
CA GLU A 111 -1.82 10.33 -5.29
C GLU A 111 -3.05 10.02 -6.13
N HIS A 112 -2.83 9.28 -7.18
CA HIS A 112 -3.84 8.63 -7.98
C HIS A 112 -3.86 7.13 -7.65
N GLU A 113 -5.03 6.53 -7.61
CA GLU A 113 -5.14 5.08 -7.51
C GLU A 113 -6.22 4.58 -8.47
N SER A 114 -5.86 3.63 -9.33
CA SER A 114 -6.77 3.09 -10.34
C SER A 114 -6.48 1.61 -10.59
N ASN A 115 -7.47 0.91 -11.13
CA ASN A 115 -7.29 -0.49 -11.51
C ASN A 115 -7.03 -0.72 -12.99
N GLY A 116 -7.10 0.32 -13.83
CA GLY A 116 -6.85 0.24 -15.27
C GLY A 116 -7.85 -0.60 -16.04
N GLN A 117 -9.00 -0.91 -15.46
CA GLN A 117 -10.07 -1.66 -16.11
C GLN A 117 -10.98 -0.74 -16.93
N SER A 118 -11.69 -1.33 -17.89
CA SER A 118 -12.78 -0.66 -18.61
C SER A 118 -14.07 -0.72 -17.80
N LEU A 119 -15.03 0.15 -18.12
CA LEU A 119 -16.37 0.05 -17.57
C LEU A 119 -17.02 -1.31 -17.90
N PRO A 120 -17.75 -1.91 -16.96
CA PRO A 120 -18.21 -1.40 -15.65
C PRO A 120 -17.25 -1.63 -14.49
N ASP A 121 -16.09 -2.27 -14.71
CA ASP A 121 -15.16 -2.68 -13.67
C ASP A 121 -14.08 -1.62 -13.35
N SER A 122 -14.11 -0.49 -14.07
CA SER A 122 -13.25 0.67 -13.80
C SER A 122 -13.43 1.17 -12.38
N ARG A 123 -12.31 1.44 -11.70
CA ARG A 123 -12.27 2.11 -10.39
C ARG A 123 -11.05 3.02 -10.35
N SER A 124 -11.28 4.28 -9.99
CA SER A 124 -10.19 5.24 -9.79
C SER A 124 -10.56 6.31 -8.77
N TRP A 125 -9.58 6.93 -8.18
CA TRP A 125 -9.73 8.12 -7.35
C TRP A 125 -8.43 8.87 -7.14
N ASP A 126 -8.56 10.18 -6.98
CA ASP A 126 -7.47 11.10 -6.69
C ASP A 126 -7.57 11.65 -5.28
N ARG A 127 -6.43 11.81 -4.61
CA ARG A 127 -6.37 12.31 -3.23
C ARG A 127 -5.23 13.30 -3.07
N LEU A 128 -5.51 14.39 -2.37
CA LEU A 128 -4.48 15.18 -1.70
C LEU A 128 -4.26 14.57 -0.32
N TYR A 129 -3.02 14.52 0.15
CA TYR A 129 -2.74 13.94 1.46
C TYR A 129 -1.66 14.69 2.24
N ILE A 130 -1.73 14.54 3.56
CA ILE A 130 -0.69 14.88 4.51
C ILE A 130 -0.40 13.66 5.39
N ALA A 131 0.87 13.37 5.61
CA ALA A 131 1.29 12.19 6.34
C ALA A 131 2.52 12.45 7.21
N PRO A 132 2.34 12.93 8.45
CA PRO A 132 3.42 12.94 9.43
C PRO A 132 3.81 11.52 9.83
N TYR A 133 5.07 11.34 10.15
CA TYR A 133 5.57 10.09 10.68
C TYR A 133 6.66 10.27 11.73
N TRP A 134 6.72 9.32 12.62
CA TRP A 134 7.57 9.31 13.80
C TRP A 134 8.31 7.99 13.88
N GLN A 135 9.54 8.05 14.36
CA GLN A 135 10.30 6.85 14.72
C GLN A 135 10.86 7.02 16.12
N HIS A 136 10.60 6.05 16.98
CA HIS A 136 11.20 5.93 18.28
C HIS A 136 11.80 4.53 18.44
N GLY A 137 13.14 4.47 18.56
CA GLY A 137 13.85 3.20 18.57
C GLY A 137 13.51 2.34 17.35
N LYS A 138 12.91 1.18 17.58
CA LYS A 138 12.54 0.18 16.59
C LYS A 138 11.09 0.29 16.08
N THR A 139 10.38 1.36 16.43
CA THR A 139 8.98 1.58 16.05
C THR A 139 8.87 2.78 15.14
N LEU A 140 8.26 2.59 13.98
CA LEU A 140 7.88 3.64 13.04
C LEU A 140 6.34 3.74 13.03
N VAL A 141 5.81 4.93 13.20
CA VAL A 141 4.39 5.25 13.05
C VAL A 141 4.24 6.26 11.93
N TYR A 142 3.41 5.92 10.96
CA TYR A 142 3.06 6.76 9.82
C TYR A 142 1.56 6.93 9.81
N TRP A 143 1.09 8.18 9.83
CA TRP A 143 -0.33 8.46 9.88
C TRP A 143 -0.71 9.39 8.73
N LYS A 144 -1.43 8.87 7.73
CA LYS A 144 -1.84 9.56 6.51
C LYS A 144 -3.29 9.99 6.63
N TRP A 145 -3.56 11.25 6.33
CA TRP A 145 -4.90 11.80 6.12
C TRP A 145 -5.03 12.24 4.69
N TRP A 146 -6.20 12.08 4.11
CA TRP A 146 -6.45 12.48 2.74
C TRP A 146 -7.79 13.18 2.56
N TRP A 147 -7.82 13.98 1.49
CA TRP A 147 -9.02 14.60 0.93
C TRP A 147 -9.15 14.09 -0.49
N ARG A 148 -10.28 13.44 -0.76
CA ARG A 148 -10.60 13.00 -2.11
C ARG A 148 -10.83 14.21 -3.00
N ILE A 149 -10.25 14.23 -4.20
CA ILE A 149 -10.56 15.17 -5.26
C ILE A 149 -11.85 14.66 -5.91
N PRO A 150 -12.96 15.46 -5.88
CA PRO A 150 -14.25 15.00 -6.42
C PRO A 150 -14.20 14.81 -7.93
N GLU A 151 -14.85 13.75 -8.41
CA GLU A 151 -15.10 13.50 -9.81
C GLU A 151 -16.60 13.74 -10.13
N ASP A 152 -16.92 13.89 -11.43
CA ASP A 152 -18.27 14.27 -11.84
C ASP A 152 -19.23 13.06 -11.88
N GLN A 153 -20.11 12.96 -10.89
CA GLN A 153 -21.11 11.91 -10.78
C GLN A 153 -22.28 12.07 -11.77
N LYS A 154 -22.47 13.28 -12.34
CA LYS A 154 -23.61 13.59 -13.24
C LYS A 154 -23.39 13.11 -14.67
N ARG A 155 -22.18 12.68 -15.02
CA ARG A 155 -21.87 12.11 -16.32
C ARG A 155 -22.63 10.81 -16.57
N PRO A 156 -22.94 10.48 -17.84
CA PRO A 156 -23.56 9.21 -18.16
C PRO A 156 -22.76 8.00 -17.62
N PRO A 157 -23.41 6.88 -17.25
CA PRO A 157 -22.72 5.68 -16.77
C PRO A 157 -21.69 5.08 -17.74
N THR A 158 -21.78 5.44 -19.01
CA THR A 158 -20.86 5.00 -20.07
C THR A 158 -19.68 5.96 -20.30
N ASP A 159 -19.66 7.13 -19.61
CA ASP A 159 -18.56 8.09 -19.73
C ASP A 159 -17.39 7.65 -18.81
N PRO A 160 -16.20 7.38 -19.35
CA PRO A 160 -15.03 6.94 -18.55
C PRO A 160 -14.51 8.03 -17.60
N LYS A 161 -15.01 9.26 -17.66
CA LYS A 161 -14.68 10.35 -16.73
C LYS A 161 -15.71 10.51 -15.63
N ARG A 162 -16.71 9.64 -15.56
CA ARG A 162 -17.64 9.62 -14.44
C ARG A 162 -16.94 9.07 -13.19
N ASP A 163 -17.35 9.57 -12.03
CA ASP A 163 -16.99 8.96 -10.76
C ASP A 163 -17.52 7.52 -10.70
N ASP A 164 -16.64 6.53 -10.72
CA ASP A 164 -16.95 5.10 -10.78
C ASP A 164 -16.96 4.41 -9.40
N ASN A 165 -16.60 5.14 -8.33
CA ASN A 165 -16.59 4.67 -6.94
C ASN A 165 -16.91 5.80 -5.94
N PRO A 166 -18.06 6.48 -6.08
CA PRO A 166 -18.38 7.70 -5.33
C PRO A 166 -18.43 7.52 -3.80
N ASP A 167 -18.70 6.32 -3.34
CA ASP A 167 -18.85 5.95 -1.94
C ASP A 167 -17.62 5.23 -1.34
N ILE A 168 -16.47 5.21 -2.04
CA ILE A 168 -15.26 4.50 -1.57
C ILE A 168 -14.83 4.93 -0.18
N GLN A 169 -15.05 6.20 0.20
CA GLN A 169 -14.70 6.72 1.52
C GLN A 169 -15.60 6.16 2.63
N ASP A 170 -16.77 5.63 2.31
CA ASP A 170 -17.63 4.94 3.30
C ASP A 170 -16.96 3.67 3.83
N TYR A 171 -16.05 3.07 3.05
CA TYR A 171 -15.34 1.83 3.34
C TYR A 171 -13.90 2.06 3.80
N THR A 172 -13.24 3.09 3.28
CA THR A 172 -11.82 3.38 3.58
C THR A 172 -11.63 4.43 4.68
N GLY A 173 -12.67 5.26 4.94
CA GLY A 173 -12.54 6.46 5.76
C GLY A 173 -11.66 7.52 5.10
N TYR A 174 -11.05 8.34 5.94
CA TYR A 174 -10.26 9.53 5.55
C TYR A 174 -8.81 9.46 6.01
N THR A 175 -8.40 8.32 6.58
CA THR A 175 -7.09 8.17 7.20
C THR A 175 -6.60 6.72 7.16
N GLU A 176 -5.28 6.58 7.10
CA GLU A 176 -4.58 5.30 7.25
C GLU A 176 -3.48 5.44 8.29
N LEU A 177 -3.52 4.61 9.31
CA LEU A 177 -2.47 4.47 10.31
C LEU A 177 -1.62 3.24 10.00
N LYS A 178 -0.32 3.44 9.82
CA LYS A 178 0.67 2.36 9.69
C LYS A 178 1.59 2.35 10.89
N ILE A 179 1.81 1.17 11.44
CA ILE A 179 2.75 0.93 12.53
C ILE A 179 3.69 -0.18 12.08
N GLN A 180 4.98 0.12 12.06
CA GLN A 180 6.02 -0.86 11.79
C GLN A 180 6.91 -1.01 13.02
N GLN A 181 7.11 -2.24 13.45
CA GLN A 181 7.88 -2.58 14.63
C GLN A 181 8.94 -3.62 14.27
N GLN A 182 10.20 -3.26 14.45
CA GLN A 182 11.29 -4.22 14.42
C GLN A 182 11.35 -4.94 15.76
N LEU A 183 11.38 -6.25 15.70
CA LEU A 183 11.47 -7.13 16.85
C LEU A 183 12.90 -7.63 17.05
N PHE A 184 13.07 -8.81 17.62
CA PHE A 184 14.38 -9.45 17.79
C PHE A 184 14.84 -10.13 16.49
N LYS A 185 16.16 -10.26 16.30
CA LYS A 185 16.77 -11.02 15.17
C LYS A 185 16.24 -10.62 13.79
N HIS A 186 16.09 -9.32 13.54
CA HIS A 186 15.62 -8.78 12.26
C HIS A 186 14.19 -9.19 11.87
N HIS A 187 13.36 -9.61 12.82
CA HIS A 187 11.92 -9.79 12.59
C HIS A 187 11.20 -8.43 12.55
N GLN A 188 10.18 -8.29 11.74
CA GLN A 188 9.39 -7.06 11.66
C GLN A 188 7.90 -7.36 11.53
N ILE A 189 7.09 -6.56 12.21
CA ILE A 189 5.65 -6.49 12.01
C ILE A 189 5.34 -5.15 11.39
N SER A 190 4.54 -5.16 10.30
CA SER A 190 3.95 -3.96 9.69
C SER A 190 2.44 -4.11 9.74
N SER A 191 1.77 -3.19 10.39
CA SER A 191 0.31 -3.15 10.49
C SER A 191 -0.22 -1.90 9.82
N ASN A 192 -1.36 -1.99 9.15
CA ASN A 192 -2.08 -0.84 8.61
C ASN A 192 -3.55 -0.91 8.97
N PHE A 193 -4.13 0.23 9.29
CA PHE A 193 -5.51 0.37 9.73
C PHE A 193 -6.18 1.51 9.00
N ARG A 194 -7.40 1.27 8.52
CA ARG A 194 -8.32 2.26 7.98
C ARG A 194 -9.65 2.12 8.67
N PHE A 195 -10.32 3.22 8.95
CA PHE A 195 -11.62 3.19 9.62
C PHE A 195 -12.42 4.44 9.29
N ASN A 196 -13.70 4.23 8.97
CA ASN A 196 -14.69 5.29 8.87
C ASN A 196 -15.62 5.23 10.09
N PRO A 197 -15.54 6.20 11.02
CA PRO A 197 -16.37 6.19 12.23
C PRO A 197 -17.86 6.39 11.95
N THR A 198 -18.21 7.00 10.81
CA THR A 198 -19.62 7.27 10.45
C THR A 198 -20.31 5.99 9.98
N THR A 199 -19.62 5.15 9.23
CA THR A 199 -20.20 3.91 8.68
C THR A 199 -19.85 2.67 9.49
N GLY A 200 -18.87 2.76 10.40
CA GLY A 200 -18.34 1.64 11.16
C GLY A 200 -17.52 0.66 10.32
N ARG A 201 -17.17 1.04 9.07
CA ARG A 201 -16.42 0.19 8.13
C ARG A 201 -14.94 0.54 8.15
N GLY A 202 -14.11 -0.41 7.71
CA GLY A 202 -12.67 -0.21 7.65
C GLY A 202 -11.93 -1.50 7.36
N SER A 203 -10.63 -1.49 7.57
CA SER A 203 -9.77 -2.66 7.37
C SER A 203 -8.58 -2.66 8.30
N ALA A 204 -8.05 -3.86 8.54
CA ALA A 204 -6.79 -4.10 9.20
C ALA A 204 -5.93 -5.04 8.34
N GLY A 205 -4.69 -4.68 8.12
CA GLY A 205 -3.69 -5.49 7.44
C GLY A 205 -2.48 -5.73 8.34
N LEU A 206 -1.87 -6.90 8.20
CA LEU A 206 -0.68 -7.30 8.92
C LEU A 206 0.30 -7.97 7.95
N ILE A 207 1.56 -7.57 8.01
CA ILE A 207 2.68 -8.26 7.37
C ILE A 207 3.70 -8.57 8.46
N TYR A 208 3.99 -9.85 8.65
CA TYR A 208 5.06 -10.29 9.55
C TYR A 208 6.19 -10.91 8.72
N THR A 209 7.40 -10.42 8.93
CA THR A 209 8.59 -10.88 8.21
C THR A 209 9.64 -11.43 9.14
N VAL A 210 10.26 -12.53 8.72
CA VAL A 210 11.40 -13.14 9.40
C VAL A 210 12.55 -13.33 8.41
N PRO A 211 13.83 -13.30 8.84
CA PRO A 211 14.95 -13.54 7.95
C PRO A 211 14.79 -14.83 7.15
N GLY A 212 15.00 -14.76 5.84
CA GLY A 212 15.03 -15.90 4.94
C GLY A 212 16.42 -16.49 4.80
N PRO A 213 16.57 -17.52 3.97
CA PRO A 213 17.88 -18.06 3.64
C PRO A 213 18.61 -17.08 2.70
N GLY A 214 19.74 -16.58 3.14
CA GLY A 214 20.58 -15.63 2.38
C GLY A 214 20.22 -14.16 2.60
N ASP A 215 21.05 -13.29 2.06
CA ASP A 215 20.92 -11.84 2.21
C ASP A 215 19.84 -11.28 1.29
N GLY A 216 18.95 -10.46 1.83
CA GLY A 216 17.97 -9.69 1.06
C GLY A 216 16.59 -10.33 0.87
N PHE A 217 16.33 -11.53 1.44
CA PHE A 217 15.01 -12.14 1.43
C PHE A 217 14.48 -12.35 2.84
N PHE A 218 13.17 -12.16 2.97
CA PHE A 218 12.44 -12.39 4.21
C PHE A 218 11.26 -13.32 3.93
N TRP A 219 11.08 -14.34 4.76
CA TRP A 219 9.81 -15.07 4.80
C TRP A 219 8.72 -14.13 5.27
N THR A 220 7.59 -14.16 4.61
CA THR A 220 6.51 -13.19 4.78
C THR A 220 5.20 -13.89 5.06
N PHE A 221 4.55 -13.49 6.15
CA PHE A 221 3.20 -13.87 6.51
C PHE A 221 2.31 -12.65 6.37
N TYR A 222 1.21 -12.79 5.66
CA TYR A 222 0.25 -11.74 5.36
C TYR A 222 -1.10 -12.10 5.94
N ALA A 223 -1.78 -11.13 6.55
CA ALA A 223 -3.17 -11.22 6.94
C ALA A 223 -3.88 -9.90 6.63
N PHE A 224 -5.10 -9.99 6.17
CA PHE A 224 -5.97 -8.85 5.91
C PHE A 224 -7.40 -9.19 6.31
N ASN A 225 -8.10 -8.21 6.89
CA ASN A 225 -9.53 -8.30 7.15
C ASN A 225 -10.17 -6.93 6.94
N GLY A 226 -11.32 -6.89 6.28
CA GLY A 226 -12.12 -5.69 6.07
C GLY A 226 -12.32 -5.33 4.62
N TYR A 227 -12.52 -4.05 4.36
CA TYR A 227 -12.90 -3.47 3.09
C TYR A 227 -11.69 -2.90 2.33
N ALA A 228 -11.85 -2.70 1.03
CA ALA A 228 -10.84 -2.11 0.15
C ALA A 228 -9.48 -2.82 0.19
N GLU A 229 -9.48 -4.16 0.16
CA GLU A 229 -8.26 -4.92 -0.12
C GLU A 229 -7.78 -4.68 -1.55
N SER A 230 -8.72 -4.55 -2.50
CA SER A 230 -8.52 -4.14 -3.89
C SER A 230 -9.56 -3.08 -4.28
N LEU A 231 -9.30 -2.33 -5.35
CA LEU A 231 -10.24 -1.29 -5.81
C LEU A 231 -11.53 -1.88 -6.37
N LEU A 232 -11.47 -2.96 -7.13
CA LEU A 232 -12.65 -3.60 -7.71
C LEU A 232 -13.64 -4.04 -6.63
N ASP A 233 -13.15 -4.55 -5.51
CA ASP A 233 -13.93 -5.07 -4.40
C ASP A 233 -13.90 -4.15 -3.18
N TYR A 234 -13.77 -2.82 -3.37
CA TYR A 234 -13.62 -1.89 -2.24
C TYR A 234 -14.81 -1.93 -1.28
N ASP A 235 -16.00 -2.23 -1.78
CA ASP A 235 -17.28 -2.33 -1.06
C ASP A 235 -17.52 -3.69 -0.40
N ARG A 236 -16.58 -4.64 -0.55
CA ARG A 236 -16.71 -6.01 -0.03
C ARG A 236 -15.72 -6.25 1.10
N SER A 237 -16.22 -6.81 2.19
CA SER A 237 -15.35 -7.28 3.28
C SER A 237 -14.69 -8.61 2.91
N VAL A 238 -13.38 -8.66 3.03
CA VAL A 238 -12.53 -9.81 2.68
C VAL A 238 -11.68 -10.19 3.89
N THR A 239 -11.54 -11.49 4.13
CA THR A 239 -10.48 -12.02 4.98
C THR A 239 -9.52 -12.80 4.11
N ARG A 240 -8.26 -12.42 4.12
CA ARG A 240 -7.19 -13.08 3.37
C ARG A 240 -6.01 -13.37 4.29
N VAL A 241 -5.43 -14.55 4.11
CA VAL A 241 -4.13 -14.91 4.67
C VAL A 241 -3.19 -15.32 3.54
N GLY A 242 -1.89 -15.17 3.75
CA GLY A 242 -0.92 -15.52 2.72
C GLY A 242 0.48 -15.76 3.28
N VAL A 243 1.25 -16.52 2.52
CA VAL A 243 2.66 -16.79 2.82
C VAL A 243 3.50 -16.62 1.55
N GLY A 244 4.73 -16.17 1.73
CA GLY A 244 5.66 -15.97 0.63
C GLY A 244 6.96 -15.31 1.07
N ILE A 245 7.47 -14.44 0.22
CA ILE A 245 8.74 -13.74 0.43
C ILE A 245 8.57 -12.24 0.24
N SER A 246 9.40 -11.45 0.91
CA SER A 246 9.59 -10.02 0.64
C SER A 246 11.07 -9.68 0.45
N VAL A 247 11.31 -8.63 -0.32
CA VAL A 247 12.65 -8.05 -0.58
C VAL A 247 12.78 -6.65 0.04
N ALA A 248 11.65 -6.07 0.48
CA ALA A 248 11.58 -4.79 1.18
C ALA A 248 10.45 -4.81 2.19
N ARG A 249 10.62 -4.12 3.30
CA ARG A 249 9.70 -4.16 4.43
C ARG A 249 9.65 -2.86 5.23
#